data_02d9459caa3689a58ca51506b1c18153
#
_entry.id   02d9459caa3689a58ca51506b1c18153
#
_cell.length_a   1.000
_cell.length_b   1.000
_cell.length_c   1.000
_cell.angle_alpha   90.00
_cell.angle_beta   90.00
_cell.angle_gamma   90.00
#
_symmetry.space_group_name_H-M   'P 1'
#
loop_
_entity.id
_entity.type
_entity.pdbx_description
1 polymer ?
#
loop_
_entity_poly.entity_id
_entity_poly.type
_entity_poly.pdbx_seq_one_letter_code
_entity_poly.pdbx_strand_id
1 'polypeptide(L)'
;MQQQALSAIVAWVRLDRATESFNLMLRKKFGVTGLQLAILRILAERPALPLAALRKTLVMHPATLGQAVDELRTLGLCIVRPNPADRRARLVALTPAGEALLAKAPLAGPVRLRQVAADPVQLERLAAALEDAMELFGLAPWAPGAEGKP
;
A
#
# COMPACT_ATOMS: atom_id res chain seq x y z
N MET A 1 -28.81 5.20 19.30
CA MET A 1 -27.80 4.51 18.47
C MET A 1 -27.60 3.12 19.03
N GLN A 2 -27.57 2.13 18.19
CA GLN A 2 -27.28 0.77 18.62
C GLN A 2 -25.84 0.66 19.10
N GLN A 3 -25.60 -0.05 20.20
CA GLN A 3 -24.27 -0.21 20.78
C GLN A 3 -23.27 -0.84 19.80
N GLN A 4 -23.74 -1.77 18.96
CA GLN A 4 -22.93 -2.40 17.93
C GLN A 4 -22.43 -1.39 16.87
N ALA A 5 -23.29 -0.47 16.43
CA ALA A 5 -22.91 0.58 15.50
C ALA A 5 -21.82 1.51 16.10
N LEU A 6 -21.99 1.88 17.37
CA LEU A 6 -20.99 2.69 18.06
C LEU A 6 -19.65 1.96 18.18
N SER A 7 -19.66 0.68 18.51
CA SER A 7 -18.44 -0.13 18.60
C SER A 7 -17.71 -0.22 17.26
N ALA A 8 -18.44 -0.39 16.17
CA ALA A 8 -17.86 -0.42 14.82
C ALA A 8 -17.25 0.93 14.43
N ILE A 9 -17.95 2.03 14.72
CA ILE A 9 -17.42 3.39 14.47
C ILE A 9 -16.13 3.63 15.25
N VAL A 10 -16.11 3.29 16.54
CA VAL A 10 -14.92 3.47 17.38
C VAL A 10 -13.76 2.63 16.87
N ALA A 11 -14.00 1.38 16.48
CA ALA A 11 -12.95 0.52 15.93
C ALA A 11 -12.37 1.08 14.63
N TRP A 12 -13.22 1.57 13.73
CA TRP A 12 -12.78 2.22 12.50
C TRP A 12 -11.98 3.50 12.77
N VAL A 13 -12.46 4.38 13.63
CA VAL A 13 -11.75 5.62 13.99
C VAL A 13 -10.37 5.33 14.57
N ARG A 14 -10.25 4.30 15.42
CA ARG A 14 -8.94 3.89 15.95
C ARG A 14 -7.99 3.41 14.86
N LEU A 15 -8.46 2.60 13.92
CA LEU A 15 -7.67 2.13 12.79
C LEU A 15 -7.24 3.28 11.90
N ASP A 16 -8.17 4.16 11.53
CA ASP A 16 -7.92 5.32 10.68
C ASP A 16 -6.87 6.25 11.29
N ARG A 17 -7.03 6.61 12.56
CA ARG A 17 -6.08 7.47 13.27
C ARG A 17 -4.70 6.82 13.47
N ALA A 18 -4.66 5.51 13.71
CA ALA A 18 -3.38 4.78 13.78
C ALA A 18 -2.65 4.83 12.44
N THR A 19 -3.37 4.67 11.34
CA THR A 19 -2.83 4.78 9.98
C THR A 19 -2.30 6.18 9.70
N GLU A 20 -3.05 7.22 10.04
CA GLU A 20 -2.60 8.61 9.91
C GLU A 20 -1.34 8.91 10.73
N SER A 21 -1.31 8.49 11.99
CA SER A 21 -0.15 8.68 12.87
C SER A 21 1.09 7.96 12.34
N PHE A 22 0.92 6.76 11.83
CA PHE A 22 2.00 6.01 11.19
C PHE A 22 2.55 6.73 9.96
N ASN A 23 1.67 7.23 9.08
CA ASN A 23 2.07 8.01 7.90
C ASN A 23 2.81 9.30 8.27
N LEU A 24 2.36 10.01 9.30
CA LEU A 24 3.04 11.22 9.79
C LEU A 24 4.45 10.90 10.31
N MET A 25 4.59 9.82 11.06
CA MET A 25 5.90 9.37 11.56
C MET A 25 6.83 9.03 10.39
N LEU A 26 6.34 8.29 9.38
CA LEU A 26 7.13 7.93 8.20
C LEU A 26 7.62 9.16 7.44
N ARG A 27 6.76 10.15 7.24
CA ARG A 27 7.14 11.39 6.56
C ARG A 27 8.22 12.16 7.34
N LYS A 28 8.08 12.24 8.65
CA LYS A 28 9.04 12.96 9.50
C LYS A 28 10.39 12.27 9.58
N LYS A 29 10.42 10.96 9.75
CA LYS A 29 11.66 10.20 9.99
C LYS A 29 12.31 9.70 8.70
N PHE A 30 11.53 9.36 7.69
CA PHE A 30 12.02 8.68 6.48
C PHE A 30 11.69 9.41 5.18
N GLY A 31 10.85 10.44 5.22
CA GLY A 31 10.48 11.22 4.04
C GLY A 31 9.56 10.49 3.07
N VAL A 32 8.94 9.38 3.47
CA VAL A 32 8.06 8.55 2.64
C VAL A 32 6.67 8.42 3.24
N THR A 33 5.69 8.06 2.41
CA THR A 33 4.33 7.69 2.82
C THR A 33 4.23 6.20 3.13
N GLY A 34 3.14 5.78 3.75
CA GLY A 34 2.85 4.35 3.96
C GLY A 34 2.75 3.57 2.64
N LEU A 35 2.15 4.17 1.61
CA LEU A 35 2.11 3.61 0.26
C LEU A 35 3.52 3.43 -0.33
N GLN A 36 4.35 4.45 -0.23
CA GLN A 36 5.73 4.39 -0.73
C GLN A 36 6.55 3.33 0.02
N LEU A 37 6.38 3.21 1.33
CA LEU A 37 6.99 2.14 2.11
C LEU A 37 6.52 0.75 1.64
N ALA A 38 5.23 0.59 1.36
CA ALA A 38 4.67 -0.66 0.82
C ALA A 38 5.29 -1.00 -0.55
N ILE A 39 5.45 -0.02 -1.44
CA ILE A 39 6.13 -0.21 -2.72
C ILE A 39 7.56 -0.71 -2.51
N LEU A 40 8.33 -0.06 -1.63
CA LEU A 40 9.70 -0.48 -1.35
C LEU A 40 9.78 -1.90 -0.79
N ARG A 41 8.85 -2.28 0.09
CA ARG A 41 8.81 -3.64 0.63
C ARG A 41 8.48 -4.69 -0.42
N ILE A 42 7.58 -4.38 -1.35
CA ILE A 42 7.27 -5.27 -2.48
C ILE A 42 8.49 -5.41 -3.41
N LEU A 43 9.19 -4.32 -3.68
CA LEU A 43 10.42 -4.34 -4.48
C LEU A 43 11.55 -5.13 -3.82
N ALA A 44 11.61 -5.14 -2.49
CA ALA A 44 12.58 -5.94 -1.75
C ALA A 44 12.37 -7.46 -1.91
N GLU A 45 11.16 -7.90 -2.21
CA GLU A 45 10.85 -9.30 -2.45
C GLU A 45 11.36 -9.81 -3.81
N ARG A 46 11.63 -8.92 -4.76
CA ARG A 46 12.02 -9.24 -6.13
C ARG A 46 13.07 -8.25 -6.65
N PRO A 47 14.06 -8.71 -7.45
CA PRO A 47 15.15 -7.83 -7.93
C PRO A 47 14.68 -6.66 -8.78
N ALA A 48 13.65 -6.86 -9.59
CA ALA A 48 13.00 -5.84 -10.40
C ALA A 48 11.58 -6.26 -10.73
N LEU A 49 10.66 -5.29 -10.77
CA LEU A 49 9.26 -5.51 -11.11
C LEU A 49 8.81 -4.56 -12.22
N PRO A 50 8.04 -5.06 -13.21
CA PRO A 50 7.32 -4.17 -14.12
C PRO A 50 6.38 -3.26 -13.35
N LEU A 51 6.30 -2.00 -13.76
CA LEU A 51 5.37 -1.04 -13.16
C LEU A 51 3.91 -1.54 -13.20
N ALA A 52 3.53 -2.25 -14.29
CA ALA A 52 2.21 -2.88 -14.40
C ALA A 52 1.95 -3.95 -13.34
N ALA A 53 2.98 -4.70 -12.91
CA ALA A 53 2.86 -5.69 -11.84
C ALA A 53 2.64 -5.03 -10.48
N LEU A 54 3.31 -3.92 -10.19
CA LEU A 54 3.05 -3.11 -8.99
C LEU A 54 1.62 -2.60 -8.94
N ARG A 55 1.11 -2.10 -10.06
CA ARG A 55 -0.25 -1.60 -10.18
C ARG A 55 -1.29 -2.66 -9.85
N LYS A 56 -1.12 -3.90 -10.35
CA LYS A 56 -2.00 -5.02 -10.02
C LYS A 56 -1.93 -5.40 -8.54
N THR A 57 -0.73 -5.47 -7.99
CA THR A 57 -0.50 -5.86 -6.59
C THR A 57 -1.13 -4.88 -5.62
N LEU A 58 -1.07 -3.59 -5.91
CA LEU A 58 -1.56 -2.52 -5.04
C LEU A 58 -2.99 -2.07 -5.36
N VAL A 59 -3.58 -2.57 -6.45
CA VAL A 59 -4.93 -2.19 -6.91
C VAL A 59 -5.09 -0.67 -6.99
N MET A 60 -4.18 -0.01 -7.70
CA MET A 60 -4.08 1.44 -7.73
C MET A 60 -4.33 2.03 -9.10
N HIS A 61 -4.77 3.29 -9.09
CA HIS A 61 -4.82 4.10 -10.29
C HIS A 61 -3.39 4.35 -10.84
N PRO A 62 -3.15 4.23 -12.17
CA PRO A 62 -1.83 4.40 -12.76
C PRO A 62 -1.14 5.72 -12.42
N ALA A 63 -1.88 6.83 -12.41
CA ALA A 63 -1.32 8.15 -12.11
C ALA A 63 -0.82 8.26 -10.67
N THR A 64 -1.55 7.71 -9.70
CA THR A 64 -1.17 7.70 -8.28
C THR A 64 0.09 6.87 -8.05
N LEU A 65 0.17 5.68 -8.67
CA LEU A 65 1.36 4.83 -8.59
C LEU A 65 2.57 5.50 -9.26
N GLY A 66 2.37 6.06 -10.46
CA GLY A 66 3.43 6.75 -11.20
C GLY A 66 4.04 7.89 -10.39
N GLN A 67 3.21 8.71 -9.75
CA GLN A 67 3.67 9.80 -8.90
C GLN A 67 4.45 9.28 -7.67
N ALA A 68 3.94 8.26 -7.00
CA ALA A 68 4.61 7.68 -5.83
C ALA A 68 5.99 7.11 -6.20
N VAL A 69 6.11 6.41 -7.34
CA VAL A 69 7.37 5.87 -7.85
C VAL A 69 8.33 6.98 -8.27
N ASP A 70 7.85 8.03 -8.93
CA ASP A 70 8.67 9.17 -9.33
C ASP A 70 9.27 9.89 -8.12
N GLU A 71 8.51 10.07 -7.06
CA GLU A 71 9.00 10.64 -5.80
C GLU A 71 10.07 9.74 -5.15
N LEU A 72 9.85 8.43 -5.12
CA LEU A 72 10.85 7.47 -4.63
C LEU A 72 12.14 7.51 -5.43
N ARG A 73 12.03 7.62 -6.75
CA ARG A 73 13.18 7.78 -7.64
C ARG A 73 13.95 9.06 -7.34
N THR A 74 13.26 10.17 -7.15
CA THR A 74 13.86 11.47 -6.80
C THR A 74 14.60 11.39 -5.47
N LEU A 75 14.09 10.63 -4.50
CA LEU A 75 14.74 10.37 -3.22
C LEU A 75 15.91 9.37 -3.31
N GLY A 76 16.13 8.75 -4.47
CA GLY A 76 17.18 7.75 -4.66
C GLY A 76 16.88 6.39 -4.04
N LEU A 77 15.63 6.11 -3.70
CA LEU A 77 15.22 4.87 -3.02
C LEU A 77 14.84 3.76 -4.00
N CYS A 78 14.52 4.10 -5.24
CA CYS A 78 14.36 3.16 -6.33
C CYS A 78 14.93 3.73 -7.64
N ILE A 79 15.11 2.87 -8.63
CA ILE A 79 15.44 3.23 -10.01
C ILE A 79 14.34 2.73 -10.94
N VAL A 80 14.13 3.44 -12.03
CA VAL A 80 13.25 3.04 -13.12
C VAL A 80 14.07 2.93 -14.38
N ARG A 81 13.98 1.78 -15.06
CA ARG A 81 14.73 1.52 -16.29
C ARG A 81 13.85 0.85 -17.34
N PRO A 82 14.19 0.97 -18.65
CA PRO A 82 13.48 0.20 -19.67
C PRO A 82 13.60 -1.29 -19.43
N ASN A 83 12.54 -2.04 -19.74
CA ASN A 83 12.58 -3.50 -19.72
C ASN A 83 13.28 -4.00 -20.99
N PRO A 84 14.41 -4.74 -20.90
CA PRO A 84 15.08 -5.28 -22.06
C PRO A 84 14.22 -6.24 -22.90
N ALA A 85 13.27 -6.92 -22.28
CA ALA A 85 12.35 -7.85 -22.94
C ALA A 85 11.16 -7.15 -23.62
N ASP A 86 10.80 -5.94 -23.17
CA ASP A 86 9.70 -5.14 -23.71
C ASP A 86 10.00 -3.65 -23.56
N ARG A 87 10.36 -3.00 -24.66
CA ARG A 87 10.73 -1.57 -24.68
C ARG A 87 9.61 -0.62 -24.26
N ARG A 88 8.35 -1.09 -24.24
CA ARG A 88 7.18 -0.30 -23.80
C ARG A 88 6.97 -0.37 -22.30
N ALA A 89 7.57 -1.36 -21.63
CA ALA A 89 7.46 -1.57 -20.21
C ALA A 89 8.65 -0.97 -19.47
N ARG A 90 8.41 -0.52 -18.24
CA ARG A 90 9.43 -0.04 -17.33
C ARG A 90 9.58 -0.99 -16.14
N LEU A 91 10.81 -1.21 -15.73
CA LEU A 91 11.15 -1.97 -14.54
C LEU A 91 11.50 -1.01 -13.41
N VAL A 92 10.98 -1.32 -12.22
CA VAL A 92 11.29 -0.61 -10.98
C VAL A 92 12.10 -1.52 -10.08
N ALA A 93 13.21 -1.03 -9.58
CA ALA A 93 14.10 -1.79 -8.72
C ALA A 93 14.50 -0.98 -7.47
N LEU A 94 14.66 -1.69 -6.36
CA LEU A 94 15.13 -1.11 -5.11
C LEU A 94 16.62 -0.75 -5.22
N THR A 95 17.00 0.38 -4.62
CA THR A 95 18.40 0.79 -4.49
C THR A 95 18.98 0.36 -3.14
N PRO A 96 20.32 0.39 -2.95
CA PRO A 96 20.92 0.19 -1.63
C PRO A 96 20.40 1.17 -0.57
N ALA A 97 20.12 2.42 -0.96
CA ALA A 97 19.49 3.41 -0.07
C ALA A 97 18.07 3.01 0.33
N GLY A 98 17.30 2.44 -0.60
CA GLY A 98 15.98 1.87 -0.33
C GLY A 98 16.04 0.69 0.64
N GLU A 99 16.99 -0.21 0.46
CA GLU A 99 17.24 -1.32 1.40
C GLU A 99 17.61 -0.81 2.80
N ALA A 100 18.48 0.19 2.88
CA ALA A 100 18.87 0.78 4.16
C ALA A 100 17.70 1.44 4.88
N LEU A 101 16.79 2.10 4.16
CA LEU A 101 15.57 2.65 4.72
C LEU A 101 14.67 1.54 5.29
N LEU A 102 14.45 0.47 4.53
CA LEU A 102 13.63 -0.66 4.95
C LEU A 102 14.18 -1.35 6.21
N ALA A 103 15.50 -1.42 6.35
CA ALA A 103 16.14 -1.99 7.56
C ALA A 103 15.83 -1.20 8.83
N LYS A 104 15.55 0.09 8.72
CA LYS A 104 15.26 0.99 9.84
C LYS A 104 13.77 1.25 10.05
N ALA A 105 12.96 1.13 9.00
CA ALA A 105 11.53 1.44 9.05
C ALA A 105 10.75 0.33 9.77
N PRO A 106 9.72 0.68 10.56
CA PRO A 106 8.86 -0.31 11.19
C PRO A 106 8.11 -1.15 10.15
N LEU A 107 7.92 -2.43 10.44
CA LEU A 107 7.07 -3.32 9.64
C LEU A 107 5.63 -3.18 10.12
N ALA A 108 4.89 -2.24 9.55
CA ALA A 108 3.50 -1.96 9.87
C ALA A 108 2.69 -1.57 8.62
N GLY A 109 1.38 -1.55 8.74
CA GLY A 109 0.45 -1.34 7.64
C GLY A 109 0.07 -2.64 6.94
N PRO A 110 -0.82 -2.59 5.94
CA PRO A 110 -1.33 -3.80 5.26
C PRO A 110 -0.24 -4.67 4.63
N VAL A 111 0.85 -4.09 4.17
CA VAL A 111 1.96 -4.83 3.57
C VAL A 111 2.63 -5.81 4.54
N ARG A 112 2.48 -5.59 5.84
CA ARG A 112 2.96 -6.52 6.87
C ARG A 112 2.38 -7.93 6.69
N LEU A 113 1.17 -8.04 6.16
CA LEU A 113 0.52 -9.34 5.90
C LEU A 113 1.26 -10.20 4.86
N ARG A 114 2.12 -9.61 4.05
CA ARG A 114 2.96 -10.35 3.09
C ARG A 114 4.22 -10.96 3.73
N GLN A 115 4.62 -10.46 4.88
CA GLN A 115 5.92 -10.78 5.49
C GLN A 115 5.81 -11.48 6.85
N VAL A 116 4.64 -11.45 7.45
CA VAL A 116 4.37 -12.06 8.75
C VAL A 116 3.32 -13.16 8.57
N ALA A 117 3.63 -14.34 9.04
CA ALA A 117 2.66 -15.43 9.04
C ALA A 117 1.46 -15.07 9.92
N ALA A 118 0.26 -15.19 9.36
CA ALA A 118 -0.99 -14.99 10.07
C ALA A 118 -1.92 -16.18 9.83
N ASP A 119 -2.83 -16.41 10.75
CA ASP A 119 -3.83 -17.47 10.63
C ASP A 119 -4.74 -17.20 9.41
N PRO A 120 -4.84 -18.12 8.45
CA PRO A 120 -5.69 -17.94 7.27
C PRO A 120 -7.15 -17.63 7.60
N VAL A 121 -7.71 -18.23 8.64
CA VAL A 121 -9.11 -17.96 9.09
C VAL A 121 -9.25 -16.52 9.57
N GLN A 122 -8.26 -16.01 10.30
CA GLN A 122 -8.24 -14.61 10.74
C GLN A 122 -8.14 -13.64 9.57
N LEU A 123 -7.34 -13.98 8.55
CA LEU A 123 -7.21 -13.15 7.33
C LEU A 123 -8.50 -13.12 6.52
N GLU A 124 -9.18 -14.27 6.37
CA GLU A 124 -10.48 -14.34 5.70
C GLU A 124 -11.53 -13.48 6.42
N ARG A 125 -11.57 -13.57 7.75
CA ARG A 125 -12.47 -12.74 8.57
C ARG A 125 -12.14 -11.25 8.43
N LEU A 126 -10.88 -10.88 8.41
CA LEU A 126 -10.46 -9.48 8.20
C LEU A 126 -10.90 -8.98 6.82
N ALA A 127 -10.65 -9.76 5.77
CA ALA A 127 -11.05 -9.39 4.41
C ALA A 127 -12.57 -9.18 4.32
N ALA A 128 -13.36 -10.12 4.85
CA ALA A 128 -14.83 -10.02 4.86
C ALA A 128 -15.31 -8.79 5.66
N ALA A 129 -14.71 -8.51 6.80
CA ALA A 129 -15.07 -7.35 7.63
C ALA A 129 -14.75 -6.02 6.94
N LEU A 130 -13.66 -5.94 6.18
CA LEU A 130 -13.29 -4.75 5.41
C LEU A 130 -14.25 -4.52 4.23
N GLU A 131 -14.66 -5.58 3.53
CA GLU A 131 -15.68 -5.49 2.48
C GLU A 131 -17.05 -5.07 3.05
N ASP A 132 -17.47 -5.65 4.17
CA ASP A 132 -18.67 -5.22 4.88
C ASP A 132 -18.61 -3.74 5.27
N ALA A 133 -17.46 -3.26 5.72
CA ALA A 133 -17.26 -1.85 6.06
C ALA A 133 -17.46 -0.94 4.85
N MET A 134 -16.96 -1.32 3.67
CA MET A 134 -17.16 -0.55 2.43
C MET A 134 -18.64 -0.35 2.13
N GLU A 135 -19.42 -1.40 2.25
CA GLU A 135 -20.88 -1.35 2.00
C GLU A 135 -21.63 -0.60 3.09
N LEU A 136 -21.39 -0.96 4.36
CA LEU A 136 -22.11 -0.38 5.49
C LEU A 136 -21.82 1.11 5.70
N PHE A 137 -20.61 1.57 5.34
CA PHE A 137 -20.26 2.99 5.37
C PHE A 137 -20.73 3.75 4.12
N GLY A 138 -21.27 3.04 3.14
CA GLY A 138 -21.72 3.65 1.89
C GLY A 138 -20.57 4.13 0.99
N LEU A 139 -19.37 3.57 1.12
CA LEU A 139 -18.17 4.01 0.41
C LEU A 139 -17.89 3.23 -0.88
N ALA A 140 -18.66 2.18 -1.17
CA ALA A 140 -18.48 1.34 -2.35
C ALA A 140 -18.38 2.12 -3.69
N PRO A 141 -19.14 3.22 -3.94
CA PRO A 141 -19.02 3.98 -5.19
C PRO A 141 -17.63 4.59 -5.45
N TRP A 142 -16.86 4.82 -4.40
CA TRP A 142 -15.51 5.39 -4.50
C TRP A 142 -14.39 4.34 -4.44
N ALA A 143 -14.73 3.06 -4.37
CA ALA A 143 -13.74 2.00 -4.37
C ALA A 143 -12.98 1.94 -5.72
N PRO A 144 -11.67 1.62 -5.72
CA PRO A 144 -10.92 1.39 -6.95
C PRO A 144 -11.60 0.31 -7.80
N GLY A 145 -11.76 0.56 -9.11
CA GLY A 145 -12.46 -0.36 -10.03
C GLY A 145 -13.98 -0.22 -10.06
N ALA A 146 -14.57 0.69 -9.29
CA ALA A 146 -16.00 1.02 -9.35
C ALA A 146 -16.33 1.97 -10.53
N GLU A 147 -15.35 2.39 -11.31
CA GLU A 147 -15.54 3.25 -12.48
C GLU A 147 -16.33 2.50 -13.56
N GLY A 148 -17.59 2.91 -13.76
CA GLY A 148 -18.44 2.40 -14.85
C GLY A 148 -19.85 2.01 -14.50
N LYS A 149 -20.35 2.29 -13.29
CA LYS A 149 -21.80 2.22 -13.05
C LYS A 149 -22.34 3.62 -12.74
N PRO A 150 -23.26 4.10 -13.59
CA PRO A 150 -23.98 5.35 -13.32
C PRO A 150 -24.83 5.24 -12.07
#